data_045457d56dc0139f881d215d6f891c43
#
_entry.id   045457d56dc0139f881d215d6f891c43
#
_cell.length_a   1.000
_cell.length_b   1.000
_cell.length_c   1.000
_cell.angle_alpha   90.00
_cell.angle_beta   90.00
_cell.angle_gamma   90.00
#
_symmetry.space_group_name_H-M   'P 1'
#
loop_
_entity.id
_entity.type
_entity.pdbx_description
1 polymer ?
#
loop_
_entity_poly.entity_id
_entity_poly.type
_entity_poly.pdbx_seq_one_letter_code
_entity_poly.pdbx_strand_id
1 'polypeptide(L)'
;MAQWFKFGSPRMGDRMGVVGVVGVDLIKAVASGDQDALRELYRVHSHELFVFILRRLGDRQLAEETLQDVMLAVWRGAKSFRADASVRTWLYSIAHRRVSSAMRKLPKRVTAYEPDLMESHAVGPADRLEFSHLESAILTALSELPEQQRVVIELIYLHGLTGPEAARVLGVPVGTVKSRQNRALSALRPLLKEFGDAH
;
A
#
# COMPACT_ATOMS: atom_id res chain seq x y z
N MET A 1 18.60 9.60 19.48
CA MET A 1 18.23 9.19 18.11
C MET A 1 16.84 9.72 17.79
N ALA A 2 16.68 11.03 17.61
CA ALA A 2 15.36 11.62 17.32
C ALA A 2 15.58 12.96 16.62
N GLN A 3 15.84 12.94 15.30
CA GLN A 3 16.06 14.18 14.57
C GLN A 3 15.63 14.13 13.09
N TRP A 4 14.64 13.27 12.70
CA TRP A 4 14.23 13.06 11.30
C TRP A 4 12.84 13.61 10.92
N PHE A 5 12.19 14.42 11.78
CA PHE A 5 10.83 14.94 11.52
C PHE A 5 10.80 16.46 11.44
N LYS A 6 11.19 17.03 10.31
CA LYS A 6 10.81 18.40 9.90
C LYS A 6 10.91 18.55 8.40
N PHE A 7 9.88 18.12 7.64
CA PHE A 7 9.58 18.71 6.31
C PHE A 7 8.11 18.46 5.98
N GLY A 8 7.40 19.57 5.69
CA GLY A 8 5.97 19.63 5.44
C GLY A 8 5.52 18.90 4.18
N SER A 9 4.31 18.41 4.20
CA SER A 9 3.63 17.68 3.11
C SER A 9 3.35 18.61 1.92
N PRO A 10 3.79 18.30 0.69
CA PRO A 10 3.33 18.99 -0.53
C PRO A 10 1.98 18.43 -1.01
N ARG A 11 1.17 19.28 -1.60
CA ARG A 11 -0.19 19.02 -2.08
C ARG A 11 -0.24 17.93 -3.16
N MET A 12 -1.32 17.13 -3.13
CA MET A 12 -1.54 15.88 -3.87
C MET A 12 -1.64 16.02 -5.42
N GLY A 13 -1.76 17.23 -5.98
CA GLY A 13 -2.01 17.47 -7.42
C GLY A 13 -0.78 17.51 -8.32
N ASP A 14 0.39 17.93 -7.81
CA ASP A 14 1.59 18.17 -8.65
C ASP A 14 2.59 17.01 -8.72
N ARG A 15 2.29 15.90 -8.03
CA ARG A 15 3.24 14.78 -7.87
C ARG A 15 3.24 13.74 -8.99
N MET A 16 2.20 13.67 -9.84
CA MET A 16 2.08 12.54 -10.77
C MET A 16 3.02 12.57 -11.99
N GLY A 17 3.41 13.74 -12.48
CA GLY A 17 4.27 13.85 -13.66
C GLY A 17 5.78 13.75 -13.36
N VAL A 18 6.23 14.43 -12.32
CA VAL A 18 7.65 14.50 -11.96
C VAL A 18 8.13 13.23 -11.26
N VAL A 19 7.30 12.62 -10.40
CA VAL A 19 7.64 11.38 -9.68
C VAL A 19 7.80 10.18 -10.62
N GLY A 20 7.10 10.15 -11.75
CA GLY A 20 7.20 9.06 -12.71
C GLY A 20 8.55 9.00 -13.44
N VAL A 21 9.07 10.14 -13.86
CA VAL A 21 10.36 10.23 -14.58
C VAL A 21 11.53 10.01 -13.62
N VAL A 22 11.51 10.67 -12.45
CA VAL A 22 12.53 10.49 -11.40
C VAL A 22 12.61 9.04 -10.93
N GLY A 23 11.49 8.34 -10.84
CA GLY A 23 11.47 6.95 -10.39
C GLY A 23 12.17 5.97 -11.34
N VAL A 24 11.99 6.13 -12.66
CA VAL A 24 12.65 5.26 -13.66
C VAL A 24 14.17 5.42 -13.65
N ASP A 25 14.65 6.66 -13.51
CA ASP A 25 16.09 6.92 -13.47
C ASP A 25 16.72 6.39 -12.16
N LEU A 26 15.99 6.48 -11.03
CA LEU A 26 16.42 5.83 -9.79
C LEU A 26 16.53 4.30 -9.95
N ILE A 27 15.57 3.63 -10.62
CA ILE A 27 15.67 2.18 -10.86
C ILE A 27 16.87 1.85 -11.77
N LYS A 28 17.17 2.65 -12.79
CA LYS A 28 18.35 2.46 -13.63
C LYS A 28 19.66 2.62 -12.82
N ALA A 29 19.71 3.62 -11.94
CA ALA A 29 20.87 3.82 -11.06
C ALA A 29 21.02 2.63 -10.08
N VAL A 30 19.93 2.14 -9.48
CA VAL A 30 19.95 0.92 -8.67
C VAL A 30 20.43 -0.29 -9.49
N ALA A 31 20.00 -0.42 -10.75
CA ALA A 31 20.45 -1.48 -11.65
C ALA A 31 21.95 -1.44 -11.96
N SER A 32 22.57 -0.26 -11.91
CA SER A 32 24.03 -0.07 -12.04
C SER A 32 24.81 -0.26 -10.72
N GLY A 33 24.09 -0.51 -9.61
CA GLY A 33 24.71 -0.76 -8.29
C GLY A 33 24.79 0.48 -7.39
N ASP A 34 24.05 1.55 -7.71
CA ASP A 34 24.01 2.77 -6.91
C ASP A 34 23.15 2.55 -5.63
N GLN A 35 23.82 2.57 -4.48
CA GLN A 35 23.17 2.41 -3.17
C GLN A 35 22.42 3.67 -2.73
N ASP A 36 22.84 4.86 -3.15
CA ASP A 36 22.17 6.11 -2.82
C ASP A 36 20.83 6.20 -3.54
N ALA A 37 20.76 5.74 -4.79
CA ALA A 37 19.50 5.60 -5.51
C ALA A 37 18.52 4.62 -4.81
N LEU A 38 19.01 3.52 -4.24
CA LEU A 38 18.16 2.62 -3.46
C LEU A 38 17.67 3.28 -2.16
N ARG A 39 18.52 4.04 -1.46
CA ARG A 39 18.12 4.80 -0.27
C ARG A 39 17.03 5.84 -0.60
N GLU A 40 17.16 6.50 -1.75
CA GLU A 40 16.15 7.45 -2.19
C GLU A 40 14.82 6.77 -2.54
N LEU A 41 14.82 5.63 -3.23
CA LEU A 41 13.62 4.83 -3.46
C LEU A 41 12.96 4.40 -2.13
N TYR A 42 13.76 3.97 -1.16
CA TYR A 42 13.28 3.64 0.17
C TYR A 42 12.63 4.87 0.83
N ARG A 43 13.30 6.02 0.82
CA ARG A 43 12.79 7.26 1.42
C ARG A 43 11.45 7.69 0.84
N VAL A 44 11.27 7.51 -0.47
CA VAL A 44 10.04 7.93 -1.18
C VAL A 44 8.89 6.94 -0.98
N HIS A 45 9.18 5.63 -0.99
CA HIS A 45 8.14 4.60 -1.11
C HIS A 45 7.97 3.72 0.13
N SER A 46 8.89 3.74 1.11
CA SER A 46 8.85 2.82 2.25
C SER A 46 7.58 2.94 3.07
N HIS A 47 7.11 4.16 3.34
CA HIS A 47 5.91 4.37 4.16
C HIS A 47 4.66 3.76 3.53
N GLU A 48 4.38 4.06 2.26
CA GLU A 48 3.20 3.52 1.58
C GLU A 48 3.25 2.00 1.39
N LEU A 49 4.45 1.45 1.13
CA LEU A 49 4.65 0.01 1.04
C LEU A 49 4.52 -0.67 2.41
N PHE A 50 5.05 -0.05 3.47
CA PHE A 50 4.93 -0.55 4.83
C PHE A 50 3.46 -0.64 5.26
N VAL A 51 2.68 0.42 5.03
CA VAL A 51 1.24 0.45 5.31
C VAL A 51 0.51 -0.67 4.58
N PHE A 52 0.79 -0.86 3.28
CA PHE A 52 0.23 -1.94 2.47
C PHE A 52 0.57 -3.32 3.05
N ILE A 53 1.82 -3.53 3.45
CA ILE A 53 2.31 -4.79 4.00
C ILE A 53 1.69 -5.05 5.38
N LEU A 54 1.73 -4.04 6.27
CA LEU A 54 1.22 -4.12 7.64
C LEU A 54 -0.27 -4.47 7.67
N ARG A 55 -1.09 -3.81 6.85
CA ARG A 55 -2.53 -4.11 6.74
C ARG A 55 -2.82 -5.54 6.37
N ARG A 56 -1.91 -6.21 5.68
CA ARG A 56 -2.10 -7.58 5.21
C ARG A 56 -1.55 -8.64 6.16
N LEU A 57 -0.50 -8.32 6.89
CA LEU A 57 0.16 -9.25 7.81
C LEU A 57 -0.36 -9.11 9.24
N GLY A 58 -0.85 -7.93 9.65
CA GLY A 58 -1.35 -7.65 10.99
C GLY A 58 -0.27 -7.67 12.08
N ASP A 59 1.00 -7.80 11.71
CA ASP A 59 2.15 -7.87 12.61
C ASP A 59 3.22 -6.88 12.14
N ARG A 60 3.58 -5.95 13.02
CA ARG A 60 4.53 -4.86 12.73
C ARG A 60 5.93 -5.39 12.43
N GLN A 61 6.42 -6.32 13.24
CA GLN A 61 7.76 -6.86 13.08
C GLN A 61 7.87 -7.63 11.75
N LEU A 62 6.90 -8.47 11.46
CA LEU A 62 6.85 -9.22 10.20
C LEU A 62 6.68 -8.27 9.00
N ALA A 63 5.96 -7.15 9.16
CA ALA A 63 5.83 -6.14 8.11
C ALA A 63 7.16 -5.43 7.84
N GLU A 64 7.93 -5.09 8.86
CA GLU A 64 9.27 -4.50 8.73
C GLU A 64 10.24 -5.46 8.04
N GLU A 65 10.26 -6.73 8.44
CA GLU A 65 11.06 -7.79 7.80
C GLU A 65 10.65 -7.98 6.32
N THR A 66 9.33 -8.00 6.05
CA THR A 66 8.82 -8.13 4.68
C THR A 66 9.17 -6.91 3.82
N LEU A 67 9.15 -5.68 4.38
CA LEU A 67 9.58 -4.48 3.67
C LEU A 67 11.08 -4.55 3.30
N GLN A 68 11.93 -5.03 4.21
CA GLN A 68 13.34 -5.26 3.91
C GLN A 68 13.52 -6.28 2.78
N ASP A 69 12.75 -7.36 2.80
CA ASP A 69 12.74 -8.36 1.73
C ASP A 69 12.28 -7.78 0.38
N VAL A 70 11.33 -6.84 0.40
CA VAL A 70 10.91 -6.09 -0.80
C VAL A 70 12.08 -5.28 -1.34
N MET A 71 12.78 -4.51 -0.50
CA MET A 71 13.91 -3.68 -0.93
C MET A 71 15.10 -4.52 -1.44
N LEU A 72 15.37 -5.66 -0.83
CA LEU A 72 16.34 -6.63 -1.36
C LEU A 72 15.92 -7.19 -2.73
N ALA A 73 14.62 -7.43 -2.93
CA ALA A 73 14.12 -7.89 -4.23
C ALA A 73 14.18 -6.77 -5.28
N VAL A 74 13.95 -5.52 -4.89
CA VAL A 74 14.14 -4.33 -5.74
C VAL A 74 15.59 -4.24 -6.19
N TRP A 75 16.55 -4.32 -5.26
CA TRP A 75 17.98 -4.28 -5.57
C TRP A 75 18.39 -5.37 -6.58
N ARG A 76 17.99 -6.60 -6.33
CA ARG A 76 18.30 -7.75 -7.20
C ARG A 76 17.58 -7.71 -8.53
N GLY A 77 16.35 -7.17 -8.55
CA GLY A 77 15.46 -7.16 -9.71
C GLY A 77 15.55 -5.92 -10.58
N ALA A 78 16.25 -4.86 -10.17
CA ALA A 78 16.30 -3.58 -10.87
C ALA A 78 16.72 -3.70 -12.35
N LYS A 79 17.67 -4.60 -12.66
CA LYS A 79 18.12 -4.88 -14.04
C LYS A 79 17.02 -5.44 -14.95
N SER A 80 15.99 -6.08 -14.37
CA SER A 80 14.88 -6.67 -15.12
C SER A 80 13.67 -5.73 -15.28
N PHE A 81 13.73 -4.53 -14.71
CA PHE A 81 12.68 -3.55 -14.86
C PHE A 81 12.59 -3.03 -16.30
N ARG A 82 11.46 -3.20 -16.96
CA ARG A 82 11.27 -2.89 -18.37
C ARG A 82 10.60 -1.56 -18.65
N ALA A 83 10.20 -0.82 -17.59
CA ALA A 83 9.44 0.44 -17.69
C ALA A 83 8.08 0.31 -18.45
N ASP A 84 7.54 -0.91 -18.58
CA ASP A 84 6.21 -1.18 -19.15
C ASP A 84 5.09 -0.97 -18.12
N ALA A 85 5.46 -0.64 -16.89
CA ALA A 85 4.61 -0.20 -15.79
C ALA A 85 5.29 0.94 -15.03
N SER A 86 4.52 1.70 -14.24
CA SER A 86 5.11 2.68 -13.33
C SER A 86 6.00 1.98 -12.30
N VAL A 87 7.04 2.69 -11.82
CA VAL A 87 7.91 2.19 -10.73
C VAL A 87 7.07 1.79 -9.54
N ARG A 88 6.05 2.59 -9.20
CA ARG A 88 5.12 2.30 -8.11
C ARG A 88 4.39 0.98 -8.32
N THR A 89 3.79 0.74 -9.49
CA THR A 89 3.14 -0.54 -9.82
C THR A 89 4.10 -1.72 -9.71
N TRP A 90 5.34 -1.55 -10.13
CA TRP A 90 6.38 -2.58 -10.01
C TRP A 90 6.73 -2.88 -8.55
N LEU A 91 6.91 -1.84 -7.72
CA LEU A 91 7.17 -1.98 -6.29
C LEU A 91 6.02 -2.71 -5.57
N TYR A 92 4.76 -2.31 -5.84
CA TYR A 92 3.59 -3.01 -5.29
C TYR A 92 3.49 -4.47 -5.75
N SER A 93 3.90 -4.79 -6.99
CA SER A 93 3.94 -6.17 -7.48
C SER A 93 4.95 -7.03 -6.70
N ILE A 94 6.10 -6.45 -6.32
CA ILE A 94 7.09 -7.12 -5.47
C ILE A 94 6.52 -7.29 -4.06
N ALA A 95 5.96 -6.21 -3.48
CA ALA A 95 5.38 -6.24 -2.14
C ALA A 95 4.25 -7.27 -2.03
N HIS A 96 3.31 -7.29 -2.98
CA HIS A 96 2.22 -8.27 -3.02
C HIS A 96 2.73 -9.72 -3.03
N ARG A 97 3.75 -10.02 -3.84
CA ARG A 97 4.35 -11.36 -3.88
C ARG A 97 5.02 -11.74 -2.56
N ARG A 98 5.73 -10.80 -1.90
CA ARG A 98 6.38 -11.04 -0.61
C ARG A 98 5.35 -11.26 0.49
N VAL A 99 4.34 -10.41 0.59
CA VAL A 99 3.21 -10.57 1.51
C VAL A 99 2.52 -11.92 1.30
N SER A 100 2.17 -12.27 0.05
CA SER A 100 1.52 -13.54 -0.25
C SER A 100 2.39 -14.75 0.13
N SER A 101 3.72 -14.61 0.04
CA SER A 101 4.65 -15.65 0.50
C SER A 101 4.73 -15.74 2.02
N ALA A 102 4.75 -14.60 2.73
CA ALA A 102 4.73 -14.56 4.18
C ALA A 102 3.42 -15.15 4.74
N MET A 103 2.27 -14.73 4.20
CA MET A 103 0.96 -15.25 4.61
C MET A 103 0.82 -16.77 4.48
N ARG A 104 1.43 -17.38 3.47
CA ARG A 104 1.41 -18.86 3.34
C ARG A 104 2.15 -19.60 4.44
N LYS A 105 3.08 -18.92 5.13
CA LYS A 105 3.88 -19.48 6.22
C LYS A 105 3.22 -19.27 7.58
N LEU A 106 2.27 -18.35 7.68
CA LEU A 106 1.56 -18.06 8.92
C LEU A 106 0.46 -19.11 9.19
N PRO A 107 0.28 -19.51 10.44
CA PRO A 107 -0.91 -20.29 10.82
C PRO A 107 -2.17 -19.45 10.53
N LYS A 108 -3.25 -20.10 10.04
CA LYS A 108 -4.48 -19.46 9.53
C LYS A 108 -5.19 -18.47 10.49
N ARG A 109 -4.69 -18.26 11.70
CA ARG A 109 -5.31 -17.43 12.76
C ARG A 109 -4.74 -16.02 12.94
N VAL A 110 -3.70 -15.61 12.21
CA VAL A 110 -2.95 -14.35 12.49
C VAL A 110 -3.42 -13.16 11.67
N THR A 111 -4.47 -13.28 10.87
CA THR A 111 -4.96 -12.18 10.02
C THR A 111 -6.06 -11.32 10.68
N ALA A 112 -6.05 -11.18 11.99
CA ALA A 112 -6.89 -10.18 12.66
C ALA A 112 -6.18 -8.82 12.49
N TYR A 113 -6.74 -7.97 11.65
CA TYR A 113 -6.36 -6.58 11.50
C TYR A 113 -6.61 -5.85 12.84
N GLU A 114 -5.56 -5.37 13.51
CA GLU A 114 -5.68 -4.47 14.65
C GLU A 114 -5.57 -3.02 14.14
N PRO A 115 -6.65 -2.21 14.25
CA PRO A 115 -6.67 -0.82 13.79
C PRO A 115 -5.64 0.09 14.46
N ASP A 116 -5.22 -0.28 15.67
CA ASP A 116 -4.38 0.53 16.58
C ASP A 116 -2.90 0.65 16.14
N LEU A 117 -2.49 -0.05 15.09
CA LEU A 117 -1.09 -0.07 14.61
C LEU A 117 -0.73 1.11 13.69
N MET A 118 -1.68 1.99 13.38
CA MET A 118 -1.44 3.15 12.52
C MET A 118 -1.52 4.45 13.33
N GLU A 119 -0.41 4.90 13.88
CA GLU A 119 -0.30 6.30 14.29
C GLU A 119 -0.47 7.22 13.08
N SER A 120 -1.64 7.86 13.00
CA SER A 120 -1.95 8.87 12.00
C SER A 120 -1.06 10.11 12.22
N HIS A 121 -0.12 10.33 11.33
CA HIS A 121 0.69 11.54 11.32
C HIS A 121 0.07 12.56 10.38
N ALA A 122 -0.66 13.52 10.94
CA ALA A 122 -0.95 14.86 10.43
C ALA A 122 -2.43 15.31 10.42
N VAL A 123 -3.04 15.48 11.59
CA VAL A 123 -4.25 16.36 11.72
C VAL A 123 -4.34 16.87 13.17
N GLY A 124 -4.93 18.06 13.42
CA GLY A 124 -5.08 18.66 14.74
C GLY A 124 -5.98 17.87 15.71
N PRO A 125 -5.96 18.19 17.04
CA PRO A 125 -6.58 17.31 18.05
C PRO A 125 -8.10 17.14 17.96
N ALA A 126 -8.85 18.12 17.46
CA ALA A 126 -10.32 18.05 17.34
C ALA A 126 -10.76 17.27 16.09
N ASP A 127 -10.10 17.53 14.96
CA ASP A 127 -10.37 16.79 13.71
C ASP A 127 -9.90 15.33 13.79
N ARG A 128 -8.93 15.04 14.68
CA ARG A 128 -8.42 13.66 14.90
C ARG A 128 -9.48 12.70 15.41
N LEU A 129 -10.42 13.12 16.23
CA LEU A 129 -11.43 12.22 16.82
C LEU A 129 -12.47 11.79 15.76
N GLU A 130 -12.98 12.74 14.96
CA GLU A 130 -13.96 12.42 13.90
C GLU A 130 -13.33 11.62 12.75
N PHE A 131 -12.12 12.01 12.29
CA PHE A 131 -11.39 11.26 11.28
C PHE A 131 -10.99 9.87 11.78
N SER A 132 -10.60 9.72 13.05
CA SER A 132 -10.27 8.45 13.68
C SER A 132 -11.46 7.48 13.69
N HIS A 133 -12.67 7.96 14.01
CA HIS A 133 -13.87 7.13 14.00
C HIS A 133 -14.26 6.67 12.60
N LEU A 134 -14.25 7.57 11.62
CA LEU A 134 -14.54 7.24 10.22
C LEU A 134 -13.47 6.29 9.63
N GLU A 135 -12.21 6.55 9.90
CA GLU A 135 -11.11 5.69 9.47
C GLU A 135 -11.22 4.30 10.07
N SER A 136 -11.47 4.19 11.38
CA SER A 136 -11.69 2.92 12.07
C SER A 136 -12.89 2.17 11.49
N ALA A 137 -13.99 2.85 11.20
CA ALA A 137 -15.17 2.27 10.59
C ALA A 137 -14.90 1.72 9.18
N ILE A 138 -14.19 2.49 8.34
CA ILE A 138 -13.77 2.04 7.00
C ILE A 138 -12.88 0.79 7.11
N LEU A 139 -11.93 0.79 8.03
CA LEU A 139 -11.01 -0.32 8.21
C LEU A 139 -11.72 -1.57 8.71
N THR A 140 -12.68 -1.41 9.63
CA THR A 140 -13.54 -2.49 10.09
C THR A 140 -14.38 -3.05 8.93
N ALA A 141 -15.02 -2.20 8.16
CA ALA A 141 -15.79 -2.63 6.99
C ALA A 141 -14.91 -3.35 5.94
N LEU A 142 -13.68 -2.88 5.74
CA LEU A 142 -12.73 -3.56 4.86
C LEU A 142 -12.31 -4.94 5.40
N SER A 143 -12.22 -5.12 6.72
CA SER A 143 -11.85 -6.40 7.32
C SER A 143 -12.89 -7.50 7.08
N GLU A 144 -14.17 -7.12 6.90
CA GLU A 144 -15.27 -8.04 6.58
C GLU A 144 -15.23 -8.57 5.14
N LEU A 145 -14.48 -7.89 4.26
CA LEU A 145 -14.37 -8.33 2.87
C LEU A 145 -13.47 -9.56 2.73
N PRO A 146 -13.83 -10.50 1.83
CA PRO A 146 -12.91 -11.55 1.39
C PRO A 146 -11.58 -10.93 0.92
N GLU A 147 -10.46 -11.53 1.29
CA GLU A 147 -9.10 -11.03 1.03
C GLU A 147 -8.90 -10.57 -0.43
N GLN A 148 -9.40 -11.34 -1.40
CA GLN A 148 -9.26 -11.00 -2.82
C GLN A 148 -10.04 -9.76 -3.25
N GLN A 149 -11.08 -9.38 -2.52
CA GLN A 149 -11.86 -8.17 -2.76
C GLN A 149 -11.21 -6.99 -2.02
N ARG A 150 -10.83 -7.19 -0.76
CA ARG A 150 -10.18 -6.20 0.08
C ARG A 150 -8.92 -5.64 -0.57
N VAL A 151 -8.01 -6.49 -1.05
CA VAL A 151 -6.77 -6.04 -1.70
C VAL A 151 -7.02 -5.20 -2.96
N VAL A 152 -8.08 -5.46 -3.70
CA VAL A 152 -8.45 -4.64 -4.87
C VAL A 152 -8.87 -3.24 -4.43
N ILE A 153 -9.70 -3.14 -3.39
CA ILE A 153 -10.13 -1.85 -2.81
C ILE A 153 -8.93 -1.07 -2.26
N GLU A 154 -8.06 -1.72 -1.51
CA GLU A 154 -6.85 -1.09 -0.97
C GLU A 154 -5.97 -0.53 -2.09
N LEU A 155 -5.63 -1.33 -3.09
CA LEU A 155 -4.77 -0.87 -4.19
C LEU A 155 -5.37 0.31 -4.96
N ILE A 156 -6.68 0.31 -5.22
CA ILE A 156 -7.34 1.35 -6.02
C ILE A 156 -7.61 2.61 -5.17
N TYR A 157 -8.25 2.46 -4.01
CA TYR A 157 -8.78 3.60 -3.25
C TYR A 157 -7.81 4.13 -2.19
N LEU A 158 -7.03 3.26 -1.55
CA LEU A 158 -6.07 3.69 -0.53
C LEU A 158 -4.69 3.99 -1.12
N HIS A 159 -4.29 3.22 -2.13
CA HIS A 159 -2.99 3.39 -2.77
C HIS A 159 -3.06 4.06 -4.15
N GLY A 160 -4.25 4.46 -4.63
CA GLY A 160 -4.43 5.26 -5.84
C GLY A 160 -3.96 4.61 -7.14
N LEU A 161 -3.93 3.26 -7.21
CA LEU A 161 -3.63 2.55 -8.44
C LEU A 161 -4.86 2.51 -9.35
N THR A 162 -4.64 2.56 -10.66
CA THR A 162 -5.70 2.31 -11.62
C THR A 162 -6.07 0.81 -11.68
N GLY A 163 -7.25 0.48 -12.19
CA GLY A 163 -7.66 -0.92 -12.37
C GLY A 163 -6.66 -1.78 -13.15
N PRO A 164 -6.11 -1.30 -14.29
CA PRO A 164 -5.04 -2.01 -15.00
C PRO A 164 -3.76 -2.20 -14.18
N GLU A 165 -3.35 -1.21 -13.39
CA GLU A 165 -2.17 -1.32 -12.51
C GLU A 165 -2.42 -2.34 -11.39
N ALA A 166 -3.58 -2.30 -10.74
CA ALA A 166 -3.98 -3.30 -9.74
C ALA A 166 -4.01 -4.72 -10.34
N ALA A 167 -4.47 -4.86 -11.59
CA ALA A 167 -4.44 -6.14 -12.30
C ALA A 167 -3.00 -6.67 -12.48
N ARG A 168 -2.07 -5.80 -12.85
CA ARG A 168 -0.63 -6.15 -12.95
C ARG A 168 -0.05 -6.53 -11.59
N VAL A 169 -0.36 -5.77 -10.53
CA VAL A 169 0.10 -6.07 -9.16
C VAL A 169 -0.37 -7.45 -8.72
N LEU A 170 -1.64 -7.77 -8.96
CA LEU A 170 -2.28 -9.02 -8.51
C LEU A 170 -2.03 -10.20 -9.45
N GLY A 171 -1.50 -9.97 -10.66
CA GLY A 171 -1.30 -11.01 -11.66
C GLY A 171 -2.60 -11.62 -12.18
N VAL A 172 -3.68 -10.82 -12.30
CA VAL A 172 -5.01 -11.26 -12.77
C VAL A 172 -5.51 -10.40 -13.93
N PRO A 173 -6.47 -10.88 -14.75
CA PRO A 173 -7.08 -10.06 -15.79
C PRO A 173 -7.78 -8.81 -15.22
N VAL A 174 -7.79 -7.70 -15.99
CA VAL A 174 -8.46 -6.44 -15.61
C VAL A 174 -9.95 -6.66 -15.31
N GLY A 175 -10.62 -7.54 -16.08
CA GLY A 175 -12.02 -7.93 -15.84
C GLY A 175 -12.23 -8.58 -14.46
N THR A 176 -11.24 -9.33 -13.96
CA THR A 176 -11.26 -9.91 -12.61
C THR A 176 -11.16 -8.83 -11.53
N VAL A 177 -10.30 -7.82 -11.73
CA VAL A 177 -10.22 -6.67 -10.83
C VAL A 177 -11.55 -5.94 -10.79
N LYS A 178 -12.14 -5.62 -11.95
CA LYS A 178 -13.43 -4.93 -12.04
C LYS A 178 -14.56 -5.71 -11.34
N SER A 179 -14.63 -7.03 -11.53
CA SER A 179 -15.67 -7.84 -10.88
C SER A 179 -15.48 -7.93 -9.36
N ARG A 180 -14.22 -8.05 -8.88
CA ARG A 180 -13.89 -8.02 -7.44
C ARG A 180 -14.20 -6.66 -6.83
N GLN A 181 -13.87 -5.56 -7.50
CA GLN A 181 -14.17 -4.19 -7.10
C GLN A 181 -15.69 -3.98 -6.95
N ASN A 182 -16.48 -4.38 -7.95
CA ASN A 182 -17.93 -4.22 -7.89
C ASN A 182 -18.56 -5.01 -6.74
N ARG A 183 -18.12 -6.26 -6.50
CA ARG A 183 -18.60 -7.06 -5.38
C ARG A 183 -18.22 -6.45 -4.04
N ALA A 184 -16.98 -5.97 -3.90
CA ALA A 184 -16.51 -5.29 -2.69
C ALA A 184 -17.33 -4.03 -2.40
N LEU A 185 -17.54 -3.16 -3.38
CA LEU A 185 -18.34 -1.94 -3.21
C LEU A 185 -19.79 -2.26 -2.87
N SER A 186 -20.37 -3.30 -3.45
CA SER A 186 -21.72 -3.76 -3.09
C SER A 186 -21.81 -4.25 -1.66
N ALA A 187 -20.79 -4.95 -1.16
CA ALA A 187 -20.73 -5.41 0.23
C ALA A 187 -20.45 -4.27 1.22
N LEU A 188 -19.64 -3.28 0.85
CA LEU A 188 -19.33 -2.13 1.71
C LEU A 188 -20.50 -1.14 1.83
N ARG A 189 -21.35 -1.03 0.81
CA ARG A 189 -22.43 -0.03 0.77
C ARG A 189 -23.36 -0.06 1.99
N PRO A 190 -23.91 -1.21 2.47
CA PRO A 190 -24.71 -1.24 3.67
C PRO A 190 -23.92 -0.87 4.92
N LEU A 191 -22.69 -1.36 5.06
CA LEU A 191 -21.82 -1.09 6.22
C LEU A 191 -21.51 0.42 6.35
N LEU A 192 -21.26 1.10 5.24
CA LEU A 192 -20.97 2.54 5.25
C LEU A 192 -22.22 3.40 5.42
N LYS A 193 -23.43 2.92 5.08
CA LYS A 193 -24.69 3.65 5.35
C LYS A 193 -24.99 3.73 6.84
N GLU A 194 -24.75 2.66 7.59
CA GLU A 194 -24.96 2.66 9.05
C GLU A 194 -24.12 3.73 9.76
N PHE A 195 -22.97 4.10 9.19
CA PHE A 195 -22.12 5.17 9.73
C PHE A 195 -22.54 6.56 9.26
N GLY A 196 -23.13 6.71 8.07
CA GLY A 196 -23.63 8.00 7.56
C GLY A 196 -24.96 8.45 8.17
N ASP A 197 -25.78 7.51 8.65
CA ASP A 197 -27.08 7.79 9.28
C ASP A 197 -26.96 8.02 10.81
N ALA A 198 -25.77 7.81 11.39
CA ALA A 198 -25.51 7.99 12.82
C ALA A 198 -24.92 9.38 13.17
N HIS A 199 -24.77 10.28 12.19
CA HIS A 199 -24.30 11.67 12.33
C HIS A 199 -25.20 12.61 11.55
#